data_bbcf608e8f985d0a652fb27b52b07707
#
_entry.id   bbcf608e8f985d0a652fb27b52b07707
#
_cell.length_a   1.000
_cell.length_b   1.000
_cell.length_c   1.000
_cell.angle_alpha   90.00
_cell.angle_beta   90.00
_cell.angle_gamma   90.00
#
_symmetry.space_group_name_H-M   'P 1'
#
loop_
_entity.id
_entity.type
_entity.pdbx_description
1 polymer ?
#
loop_
_entity_poly.entity_id
_entity_poly.type
_entity_poly.pdbx_seq_one_letter_code
_entity_poly.pdbx_strand_id
1 'polypeptide(L)'
;MSRIKSWTNNFEILNKIRNSSPSNMHNFINKILSRRPENIHIAQNIDGLHRSLKFKDQIVEIHGSVHTSSCLSCNKQYETLKFYKENILKQQNSNCNSCKDGLVKVDTISFGQALSQISLKKAQEASENCDFFIAVGTSLKVSPANQFPNIALQNNAKLIILNKEETSFDRRALLVINEDLEKIHEQIN
;
A
#
# COMPACT_ATOMS: atom_id res chain seq x y z
N MET A 1 -18.20 3.38 15.69
CA MET A 1 -18.15 4.56 14.77
C MET A 1 -19.26 4.39 13.75
N SER A 2 -20.08 5.41 13.45
CA SER A 2 -21.10 5.26 12.43
C SER A 2 -20.46 5.09 11.05
N ARG A 3 -21.11 4.35 10.16
CA ARG A 3 -20.60 4.05 8.81
C ARG A 3 -20.38 5.31 7.97
N ILE A 4 -21.30 6.26 8.08
CA ILE A 4 -21.16 7.57 7.41
C ILE A 4 -19.90 8.31 7.88
N LYS A 5 -19.60 8.31 9.19
CA LYS A 5 -18.37 8.90 9.72
C LYS A 5 -17.11 8.25 9.13
N SER A 6 -17.11 6.92 8.96
CA SER A 6 -16.00 6.22 8.28
C SER A 6 -15.83 6.67 6.83
N TRP A 7 -16.93 6.83 6.10
CA TRP A 7 -16.90 7.36 4.74
C TRP A 7 -16.36 8.79 4.67
N THR A 8 -16.82 9.67 5.57
CA THR A 8 -16.33 11.06 5.66
C THR A 8 -14.83 11.11 5.91
N ASN A 9 -14.32 10.34 6.87
CA ASN A 9 -12.88 10.29 7.16
C ASN A 9 -12.06 9.80 5.96
N ASN A 10 -12.50 8.74 5.27
CA ASN A 10 -11.80 8.25 4.07
C ASN A 10 -11.84 9.27 2.93
N PHE A 11 -12.94 10.01 2.80
CA PHE A 11 -13.06 11.06 1.79
C PHE A 11 -12.14 12.26 2.09
N GLU A 12 -11.98 12.65 3.35
CA GLU A 12 -11.02 13.70 3.75
C GLU A 12 -9.59 13.30 3.41
N ILE A 13 -9.21 12.03 3.68
CA ILE A 13 -7.92 11.48 3.28
C ILE A 13 -7.77 11.55 1.76
N LEU A 14 -8.75 11.07 1.00
CA LEU A 14 -8.74 11.07 -0.46
C LEU A 14 -8.58 12.50 -1.03
N ASN A 15 -9.27 13.49 -0.44
CA ASN A 15 -9.14 14.89 -0.87
C ASN A 15 -7.74 15.47 -0.63
N LYS A 16 -7.10 15.13 0.48
CA LYS A 16 -5.72 15.56 0.76
C LYS A 16 -4.75 14.96 -0.26
N ILE A 17 -4.92 13.67 -0.58
CA ILE A 17 -4.06 12.95 -1.53
C ILE A 17 -4.21 13.45 -2.95
N ARG A 18 -5.41 13.86 -3.38
CA ARG A 18 -5.68 14.31 -4.76
C ARG A 18 -4.80 15.46 -5.23
N ASN A 19 -4.30 16.28 -4.33
CA ASN A 19 -3.41 17.41 -4.62
C ASN A 19 -1.93 17.05 -4.41
N SER A 20 -1.62 15.80 -4.09
CA SER A 20 -0.26 15.31 -3.89
C SER A 20 0.26 14.66 -5.18
N SER A 21 1.56 14.75 -5.39
CA SER A 21 2.26 14.09 -6.49
C SER A 21 3.23 13.03 -5.94
N PRO A 22 3.55 12.00 -6.73
CA PRO A 22 4.61 11.06 -6.38
C PRO A 22 5.92 11.79 -6.07
N SER A 23 6.59 11.41 -4.97
CA SER A 23 7.91 11.93 -4.63
C SER A 23 9.00 11.36 -5.55
N ASN A 24 10.20 11.92 -5.47
CA ASN A 24 11.37 11.41 -6.18
C ASN A 24 11.66 9.94 -5.83
N MET A 25 11.43 9.54 -4.58
CA MET A 25 11.59 8.15 -4.16
C MET A 25 10.57 7.20 -4.84
N HIS A 26 9.32 7.64 -5.10
CA HIS A 26 8.38 6.85 -5.90
C HIS A 26 8.89 6.65 -7.33
N ASN A 27 9.50 7.68 -7.92
CA ASN A 27 10.09 7.59 -9.26
C ASN A 27 11.31 6.64 -9.26
N PHE A 28 12.11 6.66 -8.21
CA PHE A 28 13.22 5.72 -8.04
C PHE A 28 12.71 4.26 -7.95
N ILE A 29 11.67 3.99 -7.16
CA ILE A 29 11.04 2.66 -7.10
C ILE A 29 10.52 2.25 -8.48
N ASN A 30 9.85 3.13 -9.21
CA ASN A 30 9.38 2.85 -10.57
C ASN A 30 10.53 2.52 -11.52
N LYS A 31 11.70 3.17 -11.37
CA LYS A 31 12.93 2.85 -12.13
C LYS A 31 13.44 1.44 -11.82
N ILE A 32 13.36 1.01 -10.55
CA ILE A 32 13.69 -0.37 -10.16
C ILE A 32 12.70 -1.36 -10.79
N LEU A 33 11.39 -1.10 -10.69
CA LEU A 33 10.35 -1.96 -11.26
C LEU A 33 10.51 -2.12 -12.77
N SER A 34 10.95 -1.06 -13.46
CA SER A 34 11.14 -1.11 -14.93
C SER A 34 12.30 -1.99 -15.39
N ARG A 35 13.21 -2.39 -14.50
CA ARG A 35 14.39 -3.20 -14.86
C ARG A 35 14.05 -4.66 -15.10
N ARG A 36 13.11 -5.21 -14.34
CA ARG A 36 12.70 -6.62 -14.43
C ARG A 36 11.22 -6.78 -14.08
N PRO A 37 10.45 -7.58 -14.82
CA PRO A 37 9.04 -7.82 -14.54
C PRO A 37 8.81 -8.58 -13.22
N GLU A 38 9.83 -9.29 -12.71
CA GLU A 38 9.78 -10.03 -11.44
C GLU A 38 9.90 -9.13 -10.22
N ASN A 39 10.38 -7.88 -10.37
CA ASN A 39 10.47 -6.94 -9.26
C ASN A 39 9.08 -6.58 -8.76
N ILE A 40 8.87 -6.71 -7.46
CA ILE A 40 7.57 -6.47 -6.81
C ILE A 40 7.70 -5.34 -5.79
N HIS A 41 6.76 -4.40 -5.84
CA HIS A 41 6.59 -3.35 -4.84
C HIS A 41 5.46 -3.74 -3.88
N ILE A 42 5.80 -4.04 -2.63
CA ILE A 42 4.84 -4.27 -1.55
C ILE A 42 4.52 -2.93 -0.91
N ALA A 43 3.37 -2.34 -1.27
CA ALA A 43 2.95 -1.03 -0.80
C ALA A 43 2.12 -1.15 0.49
N GLN A 44 2.52 -0.42 1.52
CA GLN A 44 1.78 -0.30 2.78
C GLN A 44 0.88 0.95 2.81
N ASN A 45 1.25 1.99 2.07
CA ASN A 45 0.48 3.22 1.97
C ASN A 45 -0.80 3.00 1.16
N ILE A 46 -1.88 3.66 1.58
CA ILE A 46 -3.21 3.57 0.95
C ILE A 46 -3.49 4.71 -0.03
N ASP A 47 -2.54 5.66 -0.17
CA ASP A 47 -2.68 6.90 -0.93
C ASP A 47 -2.68 6.70 -2.45
N GLY A 48 -2.14 5.59 -2.93
CA GLY A 48 -2.05 5.27 -4.35
C GLY A 48 -1.02 6.11 -5.13
N LEU A 49 -0.14 6.90 -4.47
CA LEU A 49 0.90 7.68 -5.14
C LEU A 49 1.94 6.78 -5.83
N HIS A 50 2.11 5.56 -5.36
CA HIS A 50 2.94 4.51 -5.98
C HIS A 50 2.32 3.90 -7.23
N ARG A 51 1.02 4.16 -7.50
CA ARG A 51 0.31 3.52 -8.62
C ARG A 51 0.80 4.05 -9.96
N SER A 52 1.17 3.11 -10.83
CA SER A 52 1.43 3.36 -12.23
C SER A 52 0.74 2.28 -13.05
N LEU A 53 0.01 2.66 -14.09
CA LEU A 53 -0.63 1.69 -14.99
C LEU A 53 0.39 0.74 -15.61
N LYS A 54 1.62 1.23 -15.85
CA LYS A 54 2.72 0.44 -16.41
C LYS A 54 3.15 -0.71 -15.49
N PHE A 55 3.08 -0.52 -14.15
CA PHE A 55 3.60 -1.45 -13.16
C PHE A 55 2.51 -2.09 -12.28
N LYS A 56 1.24 -2.02 -12.69
CA LYS A 56 0.10 -2.50 -11.88
C LYS A 56 0.24 -3.95 -11.40
N ASP A 57 0.83 -4.82 -12.23
CA ASP A 57 0.99 -6.24 -11.93
C ASP A 57 2.18 -6.52 -11.00
N GLN A 58 3.10 -5.53 -10.88
CA GLN A 58 4.26 -5.54 -9.99
C GLN A 58 3.99 -4.88 -8.63
N ILE A 59 2.76 -4.34 -8.40
CA ILE A 59 2.40 -3.64 -7.16
C ILE A 59 1.43 -4.51 -6.37
N VAL A 60 1.73 -4.68 -5.07
CA VAL A 60 0.90 -5.40 -4.10
C VAL A 60 0.51 -4.44 -2.98
N GLU A 61 -0.71 -3.92 -3.00
CA GLU A 61 -1.26 -3.04 -1.95
C GLU A 61 -1.79 -3.90 -0.80
N ILE A 62 -0.97 -4.14 0.23
CA ILE A 62 -1.33 -5.04 1.34
C ILE A 62 -2.31 -4.42 2.33
N HIS A 63 -2.34 -3.09 2.45
CA HIS A 63 -3.28 -2.37 3.30
C HIS A 63 -4.47 -1.79 2.52
N GLY A 64 -4.64 -2.22 1.26
CA GLY A 64 -5.71 -1.76 0.38
C GLY A 64 -5.52 -0.34 -0.13
N SER A 65 -6.62 0.33 -0.46
CA SER A 65 -6.59 1.63 -1.12
C SER A 65 -7.78 2.52 -0.76
N VAL A 66 -7.56 3.84 -0.72
CA VAL A 66 -8.65 4.82 -0.59
C VAL A 66 -9.38 5.08 -1.91
N HIS A 67 -8.80 4.70 -3.05
CA HIS A 67 -9.35 5.01 -4.37
C HIS A 67 -10.48 4.07 -4.79
N THR A 68 -10.55 2.88 -4.22
CA THR A 68 -11.55 1.87 -4.52
C THR A 68 -12.41 1.53 -3.30
N SER A 69 -13.62 1.09 -3.55
CA SER A 69 -14.59 0.66 -2.54
C SER A 69 -15.32 -0.57 -3.05
N SER A 70 -15.59 -1.52 -2.19
CA SER A 70 -16.21 -2.79 -2.57
C SER A 70 -17.45 -3.09 -1.74
N CYS A 71 -18.42 -3.73 -2.37
CA CYS A 71 -19.59 -4.28 -1.68
C CYS A 71 -19.17 -5.50 -0.86
N LEU A 72 -19.54 -5.52 0.42
CA LEU A 72 -19.23 -6.60 1.34
C LEU A 72 -19.98 -7.91 1.05
N SER A 73 -21.05 -7.86 0.24
CA SER A 73 -21.89 -9.02 -0.08
C SER A 73 -21.62 -9.58 -1.48
N CYS A 74 -21.57 -8.72 -2.51
CA CYS A 74 -21.42 -9.18 -3.90
C CYS A 74 -20.06 -8.86 -4.53
N ASN A 75 -19.12 -8.27 -3.77
CA ASN A 75 -17.78 -7.87 -4.20
C ASN A 75 -17.74 -6.88 -5.39
N LYS A 76 -18.88 -6.27 -5.75
CA LYS A 76 -18.89 -5.23 -6.78
C LYS A 76 -18.01 -4.07 -6.36
N GLN A 77 -17.03 -3.74 -7.19
CA GLN A 77 -16.09 -2.64 -6.96
C GLN A 77 -16.61 -1.34 -7.55
N TYR A 78 -16.30 -0.25 -6.87
CA TYR A 78 -16.65 1.13 -7.20
C TYR A 78 -15.42 2.04 -7.07
N GLU A 79 -15.38 3.12 -7.83
CA GLU A 79 -14.48 4.23 -7.55
C GLU A 79 -14.99 4.98 -6.31
N THR A 80 -14.14 5.13 -5.29
CA THR A 80 -14.54 5.72 -4.00
C THR A 80 -15.12 7.11 -4.12
N LEU A 81 -14.46 8.00 -4.90
CA LEU A 81 -14.91 9.38 -5.06
C LEU A 81 -16.29 9.48 -5.70
N LYS A 82 -16.52 8.70 -6.75
CA LYS A 82 -17.81 8.66 -7.45
C LYS A 82 -18.91 8.15 -6.52
N PHE A 83 -18.65 7.01 -5.86
CA PHE A 83 -19.62 6.43 -4.93
C PHE A 83 -19.92 7.37 -3.76
N TYR A 84 -18.92 8.04 -3.20
CA TYR A 84 -19.11 9.02 -2.12
C TYR A 84 -20.02 10.17 -2.56
N LYS A 85 -19.77 10.77 -3.71
CA LYS A 85 -20.58 11.89 -4.23
C LYS A 85 -22.03 11.49 -4.52
N GLU A 86 -22.24 10.33 -5.11
CA GLU A 86 -23.56 9.89 -5.57
C GLU A 86 -24.41 9.29 -4.47
N ASN A 87 -23.83 8.57 -3.52
CA ASN A 87 -24.56 7.80 -2.51
C ASN A 87 -24.42 8.38 -1.10
N ILE A 88 -23.21 8.74 -0.67
CA ILE A 88 -23.01 9.21 0.71
C ILE A 88 -23.45 10.66 0.87
N LEU A 89 -22.98 11.57 0.02
CA LEU A 89 -23.33 12.99 0.12
C LEU A 89 -24.78 13.26 -0.20
N LYS A 90 -25.32 12.66 -1.28
CA LYS A 90 -26.69 12.94 -1.73
C LYS A 90 -27.75 12.15 -0.96
N GLN A 91 -27.48 10.90 -0.63
CA GLN A 91 -28.49 9.97 -0.11
C GLN A 91 -28.20 9.51 1.32
N GLN A 92 -27.04 9.84 1.89
CA GLN A 92 -26.56 9.34 3.18
C GLN A 92 -26.66 7.81 3.30
N ASN A 93 -26.45 7.11 2.18
CA ASN A 93 -26.65 5.68 2.05
C ASN A 93 -25.38 5.01 1.51
N SER A 94 -24.98 3.90 2.12
CA SER A 94 -23.84 3.08 1.68
C SER A 94 -24.26 1.73 1.07
N ASN A 95 -25.53 1.57 0.69
CA ASN A 95 -26.01 0.35 0.05
C ASN A 95 -25.40 0.19 -1.34
N CYS A 96 -25.20 -1.06 -1.72
CA CYS A 96 -24.68 -1.43 -3.02
C CYS A 96 -25.68 -1.12 -4.13
N ASN A 97 -25.27 -0.38 -5.15
CA ASN A 97 -26.14 -0.09 -6.30
C ASN A 97 -26.44 -1.33 -7.15
N SER A 98 -25.63 -2.39 -7.03
CA SER A 98 -25.77 -3.64 -7.80
C SER A 98 -26.71 -4.64 -7.12
N CYS A 99 -26.37 -5.15 -5.92
CA CYS A 99 -27.18 -6.17 -5.25
C CYS A 99 -28.27 -5.60 -4.33
N LYS A 100 -28.26 -4.30 -4.05
CA LYS A 100 -29.19 -3.56 -3.17
C LYS A 100 -29.08 -3.90 -1.67
N ASP A 101 -28.73 -5.13 -1.31
CA ASP A 101 -28.69 -5.64 0.07
C ASP A 101 -27.35 -5.46 0.75
N GLY A 102 -26.26 -5.44 -0.03
CA GLY A 102 -24.92 -5.31 0.49
C GLY A 102 -24.55 -3.86 0.81
N LEU A 103 -23.55 -3.71 1.65
CA LEU A 103 -23.00 -2.42 2.05
C LEU A 103 -21.64 -2.21 1.40
N VAL A 104 -21.41 -1.02 0.88
CA VAL A 104 -20.15 -0.64 0.27
C VAL A 104 -19.23 -0.05 1.33
N LYS A 105 -17.98 -0.51 1.36
CA LYS A 105 -16.91 -0.04 2.22
C LYS A 105 -15.71 0.36 1.35
N VAL A 106 -15.00 1.42 1.76
CA VAL A 106 -13.69 1.78 1.16
C VAL A 106 -12.71 0.62 1.39
N ASP A 107 -11.92 0.29 0.39
CA ASP A 107 -11.02 -0.90 0.40
C ASP A 107 -9.78 -0.74 1.30
N THR A 108 -9.76 0.27 2.16
CA THR A 108 -8.72 0.40 3.19
C THR A 108 -8.87 -0.65 4.28
N ILE A 109 -7.76 -1.19 4.77
CA ILE A 109 -7.75 -2.16 5.85
C ILE A 109 -7.66 -1.43 7.20
N SER A 110 -8.64 -1.67 8.07
CA SER A 110 -8.64 -1.13 9.44
C SER A 110 -7.82 -2.01 10.39
N PHE A 111 -7.31 -1.44 11.48
CA PHE A 111 -6.66 -2.23 12.53
C PHE A 111 -7.59 -3.36 13.03
N GLY A 112 -7.06 -4.57 13.11
CA GLY A 112 -7.81 -5.78 13.45
C GLY A 112 -8.61 -6.41 12.30
N GLN A 113 -8.64 -5.79 11.11
CA GLN A 113 -9.20 -6.40 9.92
C GLN A 113 -8.18 -7.31 9.23
N ALA A 114 -8.61 -8.48 8.78
CA ALA A 114 -7.76 -9.39 8.02
C ALA A 114 -7.35 -8.76 6.68
N LEU A 115 -6.08 -8.95 6.29
CA LEU A 115 -5.57 -8.57 4.98
C LEU A 115 -6.02 -9.58 3.91
N SER A 116 -5.97 -9.16 2.65
CA SER A 116 -6.24 -10.04 1.51
C SER A 116 -5.25 -11.21 1.48
N GLN A 117 -5.75 -12.44 1.52
CA GLN A 117 -4.91 -13.63 1.41
C GLN A 117 -4.15 -13.69 0.09
N ILE A 118 -4.74 -13.19 -1.00
CA ILE A 118 -4.10 -13.11 -2.32
C ILE A 118 -2.91 -12.14 -2.26
N SER A 119 -3.10 -10.96 -1.66
CA SER A 119 -2.03 -9.96 -1.51
C SER A 119 -0.91 -10.46 -0.59
N LEU A 120 -1.26 -11.11 0.53
CA LEU A 120 -0.29 -11.71 1.45
C LEU A 120 0.54 -12.79 0.76
N LYS A 121 -0.10 -13.71 0.04
CA LYS A 121 0.57 -14.77 -0.69
C LYS A 121 1.54 -14.21 -1.73
N LYS A 122 1.11 -13.24 -2.54
CA LYS A 122 1.96 -12.59 -3.56
C LYS A 122 3.16 -11.86 -2.91
N ALA A 123 2.94 -11.16 -1.79
CA ALA A 123 4.02 -10.49 -1.06
C ALA A 123 5.00 -11.49 -0.43
N GLN A 124 4.51 -12.61 0.10
CA GLN A 124 5.32 -13.68 0.64
C GLN A 124 6.18 -14.33 -0.46
N GLU A 125 5.56 -14.76 -1.56
CA GLU A 125 6.27 -15.36 -2.71
C GLU A 125 7.37 -14.43 -3.25
N ALA A 126 7.08 -13.12 -3.36
CA ALA A 126 8.08 -12.15 -3.77
C ALA A 126 9.24 -12.04 -2.76
N SER A 127 8.94 -12.12 -1.46
CA SER A 127 9.95 -12.07 -0.40
C SER A 127 10.80 -13.34 -0.33
N GLU A 128 10.23 -14.50 -0.63
CA GLU A 128 10.93 -15.79 -0.68
C GLU A 128 11.92 -15.91 -1.84
N ASN A 129 11.63 -15.21 -2.96
CA ASN A 129 12.37 -15.40 -4.22
C ASN A 129 13.21 -14.18 -4.62
N CYS A 130 13.35 -13.16 -3.78
CA CYS A 130 14.15 -11.98 -4.12
C CYS A 130 15.64 -12.16 -3.76
N ASP A 131 16.53 -11.56 -4.55
CA ASP A 131 17.95 -11.42 -4.22
C ASP A 131 18.18 -10.25 -3.24
N PHE A 132 17.37 -9.20 -3.36
CA PHE A 132 17.40 -8.01 -2.53
C PHE A 132 16.02 -7.64 -2.03
N PHE A 133 15.90 -7.39 -0.73
CA PHE A 133 14.72 -6.78 -0.13
C PHE A 133 15.05 -5.36 0.27
N ILE A 134 14.37 -4.37 -0.32
CA ILE A 134 14.64 -2.95 -0.06
C ILE A 134 13.46 -2.38 0.73
N ALA A 135 13.67 -2.04 1.99
CA ALA A 135 12.70 -1.37 2.85
C ALA A 135 12.86 0.15 2.72
N VAL A 136 11.80 0.84 2.30
CA VAL A 136 11.83 2.28 2.03
C VAL A 136 10.74 2.98 2.83
N GLY A 137 11.11 3.92 3.70
CA GLY A 137 10.19 4.76 4.46
C GLY A 137 9.24 3.99 5.37
N THR A 138 9.73 2.92 6.00
CA THR A 138 8.92 2.08 6.89
C THR A 138 9.66 1.78 8.19
N SER A 139 8.95 1.88 9.32
CA SER A 139 9.49 1.53 10.63
C SER A 139 9.65 0.01 10.85
N LEU A 140 9.12 -0.81 9.95
CA LEU A 140 9.08 -2.28 10.05
C LEU A 140 8.46 -2.82 11.35
N LYS A 141 7.50 -2.07 11.94
CA LYS A 141 6.81 -2.44 13.19
C LYS A 141 5.41 -3.03 12.97
N VAL A 142 4.78 -2.75 11.85
CA VAL A 142 3.37 -3.12 11.58
C VAL A 142 3.29 -4.55 11.07
N SER A 143 2.59 -5.40 11.83
CA SER A 143 2.30 -6.80 11.42
C SER A 143 1.07 -6.84 10.49
N PRO A 144 1.06 -7.75 9.49
CA PRO A 144 2.07 -8.77 9.15
C PRO A 144 3.19 -8.28 8.22
N ALA A 145 3.16 -7.02 7.75
CA ALA A 145 4.13 -6.47 6.79
C ALA A 145 5.58 -6.58 7.27
N ASN A 146 5.81 -6.47 8.58
CA ASN A 146 7.14 -6.60 9.20
C ASN A 146 7.72 -8.02 9.13
N GLN A 147 6.96 -9.02 8.68
CA GLN A 147 7.46 -10.38 8.52
C GLN A 147 8.18 -10.58 7.17
N PHE A 148 7.85 -9.81 6.15
CA PHE A 148 8.43 -9.98 4.81
C PHE A 148 9.96 -9.81 4.77
N PRO A 149 10.58 -8.83 5.47
CA PRO A 149 12.04 -8.77 5.56
C PRO A 149 12.66 -10.01 6.21
N ASN A 150 11.99 -10.62 7.22
CA ASN A 150 12.45 -11.87 7.83
C ASN A 150 12.41 -13.02 6.84
N ILE A 151 11.32 -13.14 6.08
CA ILE A 151 11.15 -14.18 5.05
C ILE A 151 12.27 -14.05 4.01
N ALA A 152 12.53 -12.84 3.51
CA ALA A 152 13.59 -12.59 2.56
C ALA A 152 14.98 -12.98 3.10
N LEU A 153 15.30 -12.56 4.32
CA LEU A 153 16.58 -12.91 4.99
C LEU A 153 16.74 -14.41 5.24
N GLN A 154 15.65 -15.13 5.54
CA GLN A 154 15.67 -16.59 5.71
C GLN A 154 15.93 -17.32 4.38
N ASN A 155 15.63 -16.68 3.26
CA ASN A 155 15.86 -17.19 1.90
C ASN A 155 17.14 -16.56 1.26
N ASN A 156 18.08 -16.10 2.08
CA ASN A 156 19.40 -15.58 1.68
C ASN A 156 19.35 -14.25 0.91
N ALA A 157 18.23 -13.55 0.87
CA ALA A 157 18.18 -12.20 0.31
C ALA A 157 19.02 -11.22 1.14
N LYS A 158 19.54 -10.18 0.50
CA LYS A 158 20.23 -9.07 1.15
C LYS A 158 19.22 -7.97 1.46
N LEU A 159 19.17 -7.54 2.74
CA LEU A 159 18.29 -6.47 3.18
C LEU A 159 18.97 -5.11 3.04
N ILE A 160 18.28 -4.15 2.45
CA ILE A 160 18.68 -2.72 2.38
C ILE A 160 17.57 -1.92 3.05
N ILE A 161 17.95 -0.97 3.91
CA ILE A 161 17.02 -0.11 4.64
C ILE A 161 17.31 1.36 4.31
N LEU A 162 16.30 2.04 3.74
CA LEU A 162 16.30 3.47 3.45
C LEU A 162 15.19 4.10 4.29
N ASN A 163 15.51 4.58 5.49
CA ASN A 163 14.52 5.08 6.44
C ASN A 163 15.12 6.12 7.37
N LYS A 164 14.36 7.16 7.70
CA LYS A 164 14.85 8.25 8.55
C LYS A 164 15.23 7.77 9.95
N GLU A 165 14.44 6.89 10.53
CA GLU A 165 14.63 6.37 11.89
C GLU A 165 15.20 4.96 11.85
N GLU A 166 15.89 4.58 12.92
CA GLU A 166 16.37 3.22 13.12
C GLU A 166 15.22 2.20 13.17
N THR A 167 15.51 0.99 12.72
CA THR A 167 14.58 -0.13 12.74
C THR A 167 15.15 -1.32 13.53
N SER A 168 14.30 -2.26 13.92
CA SER A 168 14.74 -3.50 14.58
C SER A 168 15.56 -4.42 13.65
N PHE A 169 15.63 -4.12 12.35
CA PHE A 169 16.31 -4.92 11.34
C PHE A 169 17.71 -4.38 10.98
N ASP A 170 18.11 -3.21 11.44
CA ASP A 170 19.32 -2.52 11.00
C ASP A 170 20.57 -3.40 11.16
N ARG A 171 20.69 -4.13 12.29
CA ARG A 171 21.82 -5.04 12.54
C ARG A 171 21.93 -6.23 11.59
N ARG A 172 20.86 -6.51 10.84
CA ARG A 172 20.76 -7.64 9.90
C ARG A 172 20.79 -7.19 8.44
N ALA A 173 20.77 -5.88 8.22
CA ALA A 173 20.81 -5.30 6.89
C ALA A 173 22.23 -5.25 6.33
N LEU A 174 22.36 -5.46 5.03
CA LEU A 174 23.59 -5.24 4.29
C LEU A 174 23.95 -3.74 4.23
N LEU A 175 22.92 -2.88 4.12
CA LEU A 175 23.07 -1.44 4.04
C LEU A 175 21.92 -0.78 4.79
N VAL A 176 22.24 0.22 5.60
CA VAL A 176 21.26 1.09 6.27
C VAL A 176 21.63 2.54 5.98
N ILE A 177 20.67 3.32 5.54
CA ILE A 177 20.82 4.79 5.39
C ILE A 177 19.71 5.44 6.21
N ASN A 178 20.06 6.00 7.38
CA ASN A 178 19.16 6.70 8.29
C ASN A 178 19.16 8.20 7.97
N GLU A 179 18.42 8.60 6.95
CA GLU A 179 18.29 9.98 6.52
C GLU A 179 16.88 10.21 5.90
N ASP A 180 16.52 11.44 5.68
CA ASP A 180 15.32 11.81 4.93
C ASP A 180 15.36 11.23 3.50
N LEU A 181 14.22 10.70 3.03
CA LEU A 181 14.14 10.00 1.74
C LEU A 181 14.48 10.90 0.53
N GLU A 182 14.19 12.19 0.60
CA GLU A 182 14.57 13.11 -0.48
C GLU A 182 16.07 13.31 -0.53
N LYS A 183 16.74 13.43 0.62
CA LYS A 183 18.21 13.51 0.69
C LYS A 183 18.88 12.20 0.26
N ILE A 184 18.31 11.05 0.63
CA ILE A 184 18.78 9.75 0.14
C ILE A 184 18.70 9.71 -1.38
N HIS A 185 17.56 10.15 -1.95
CA HIS A 185 17.39 10.18 -3.40
C HIS A 185 18.44 11.05 -4.10
N GLU A 186 18.80 12.20 -3.53
CA GLU A 186 19.84 13.08 -4.07
C GLU A 186 21.22 12.42 -4.11
N GLN A 187 21.51 11.50 -3.18
CA GLN A 187 22.80 10.80 -3.09
C GLN A 187 22.91 9.58 -4.03
N ILE A 188 21.79 8.97 -4.44
CA ILE A 188 21.78 7.74 -5.24
C ILE A 188 21.51 7.97 -6.74
N ASN A 189 21.30 9.21 -7.16
CA ASN A 189 21.22 9.67 -8.54
C ASN A 189 22.50 10.39 -8.91
#